data_908ffcfe62ca159247f9f6708be54bd1
#
_entry.id   908ffcfe62ca159247f9f6708be54bd1
#
_cell.length_a   1.000
_cell.length_b   1.000
_cell.length_c   1.000
_cell.angle_alpha   90.00
_cell.angle_beta   90.00
_cell.angle_gamma   90.00
#
_symmetry.space_group_name_H-M   'P 1'
#
loop_
_entity.id
_entity.type
_entity.pdbx_description
1 polymer ?
#
loop_
_entity_poly.entity_id
_entity_poly.type
_entity_poly.pdbx_seq_one_letter_code
_entity_poly.pdbx_strand_id
1 'polypeptide(L)'
;EISACLVGSEMCIRDRIRSLTRIHDNFARLLTTYFSAQLRTYIQISVSSVDQVPYEEFIRSIPNMTILNLFEVRPLEGRIMMEINPNIAYTMMDRVMGGIGSSHNKIDSMTEIETKIMSNLFESCLSNYKDAWESITEIEPEMSDFEVNPQFVQMVSPNETVVVISLNTQIGDISGVINLCIPHVVLEPIIPKLSVHYWMQSDRIEPKPEETKSIEKRIMTAQIPIVAELGSSELTIEEFLNLEIGDCITLDKSVAEPLTVLVGDKPKFLAQAGRMNRKTAIQILDHDIRGEEYGE
;
A
#
# COMPACT_ATOMS: atom_id res chain seq x y z
N GLU A 1 24.14 -14.10 -5.40
CA GLU A 1 23.13 -13.88 -4.33
C GLU A 1 22.96 -12.40 -3.93
N ILE A 2 23.99 -11.56 -4.06
CA ILE A 2 23.92 -10.10 -3.73
C ILE A 2 23.12 -9.31 -4.78
N SER A 3 23.06 -9.77 -6.04
CA SER A 3 22.33 -9.08 -7.13
C SER A 3 20.80 -9.19 -7.04
N ALA A 4 20.28 -10.25 -6.45
CA ALA A 4 18.83 -10.47 -6.30
C ALA A 4 18.21 -9.59 -5.20
N CYS A 5 18.99 -9.22 -4.18
CA CYS A 5 18.54 -8.36 -3.08
C CYS A 5 18.40 -6.88 -3.50
N LEU A 6 19.28 -6.41 -4.41
CA LEU A 6 19.24 -5.03 -4.93
C LEU A 6 18.07 -4.81 -5.89
N VAL A 7 17.76 -5.78 -6.76
CA VAL A 7 16.64 -5.70 -7.71
C VAL A 7 15.29 -5.70 -6.98
N GLY A 8 15.17 -6.44 -5.88
CA GLY A 8 13.95 -6.46 -5.06
C GLY A 8 13.70 -5.13 -4.33
N SER A 9 14.76 -4.46 -3.85
CA SER A 9 14.63 -3.18 -3.14
C SER A 9 14.28 -2.02 -4.07
N GLU A 10 14.88 -1.93 -5.26
CA GLU A 10 14.56 -0.88 -6.24
C GLU A 10 13.13 -1.00 -6.79
N MET A 11 12.64 -2.22 -7.00
CA MET A 11 11.26 -2.44 -7.44
C MET A 11 10.26 -2.04 -6.36
N CYS A 12 10.54 -2.32 -5.07
CA CYS A 12 9.74 -1.88 -3.93
C CYS A 12 9.70 -0.35 -3.79
N ILE A 13 10.81 0.35 -4.01
CA ILE A 13 10.89 1.82 -3.91
C ILE A 13 10.07 2.47 -5.03
N ARG A 14 10.18 1.98 -6.24
CA ARG A 14 9.45 2.49 -7.42
C ARG A 14 7.94 2.33 -7.28
N ASP A 15 7.50 1.23 -6.71
CA ASP A 15 6.08 0.96 -6.48
C ASP A 15 5.49 1.88 -5.39
N ARG A 16 6.26 2.16 -4.34
CA ARG A 16 5.87 3.11 -3.29
C ARG A 16 5.71 4.53 -3.83
N ILE A 17 6.66 4.98 -4.65
CA ILE A 17 6.59 6.30 -5.31
C ILE A 17 5.34 6.38 -6.20
N ARG A 18 5.02 5.36 -6.98
CA ARG A 18 3.82 5.32 -7.82
C ARG A 18 2.53 5.42 -7.01
N SER A 19 2.46 4.71 -5.88
CA SER A 19 1.30 4.77 -5.00
C SER A 19 1.14 6.16 -4.39
N LEU A 20 2.23 6.75 -3.90
CA LEU A 20 2.23 8.13 -3.39
C LEU A 20 1.83 9.13 -4.47
N THR A 21 2.35 9.00 -5.69
CA THR A 21 1.95 9.85 -6.82
C THR A 21 0.44 9.79 -7.04
N ARG A 22 -0.14 8.59 -7.10
CA ARG A 22 -1.58 8.40 -7.32
C ARG A 22 -2.45 9.02 -6.22
N ILE A 23 -2.05 8.89 -4.95
CA ILE A 23 -2.75 9.51 -3.82
C ILE A 23 -2.74 11.03 -3.98
N HIS A 24 -1.56 11.59 -4.27
CA HIS A 24 -1.39 13.03 -4.36
C HIS A 24 -1.94 13.61 -5.67
N ASP A 25 -2.07 12.84 -6.74
CA ASP A 25 -2.86 13.22 -7.92
C ASP A 25 -4.35 13.38 -7.55
N ASN A 26 -4.90 12.46 -6.73
CA ASN A 26 -6.26 12.62 -6.21
C ASN A 26 -6.37 13.86 -5.32
N PHE A 27 -5.40 14.06 -4.40
CA PHE A 27 -5.34 15.24 -3.55
C PHE A 27 -5.26 16.54 -4.36
N ALA A 28 -4.40 16.60 -5.37
CA ALA A 28 -4.27 17.76 -6.25
C ALA A 28 -5.59 18.11 -6.97
N ARG A 29 -6.34 17.09 -7.39
CA ARG A 29 -7.66 17.24 -7.99
C ARG A 29 -8.69 17.80 -7.00
N LEU A 30 -8.70 17.28 -5.77
CA LEU A 30 -9.57 17.78 -4.69
C LEU A 30 -9.23 19.22 -4.32
N LEU A 31 -7.93 19.56 -4.18
CA LEU A 31 -7.46 20.91 -3.94
C LEU A 31 -7.83 21.86 -5.07
N THR A 32 -7.72 21.43 -6.33
CA THR A 32 -8.14 22.24 -7.50
C THR A 32 -9.61 22.62 -7.39
N THR A 33 -10.47 21.67 -7.05
CA THR A 33 -11.91 21.92 -6.88
C THR A 33 -12.18 22.86 -5.70
N TYR A 34 -11.55 22.57 -4.55
CA TYR A 34 -11.71 23.34 -3.33
C TYR A 34 -11.27 24.81 -3.52
N PHE A 35 -10.03 25.03 -3.97
CA PHE A 35 -9.50 26.39 -4.14
C PHE A 35 -10.20 27.14 -5.27
N SER A 36 -10.62 26.48 -6.37
CA SER A 36 -11.39 27.14 -7.42
C SER A 36 -12.72 27.68 -6.91
N ALA A 37 -13.38 26.94 -6.02
CA ALA A 37 -14.62 27.37 -5.39
C ALA A 37 -14.39 28.52 -4.39
N GLN A 38 -13.38 28.42 -3.52
CA GLN A 38 -13.08 29.41 -2.49
C GLN A 38 -12.57 30.73 -3.07
N LEU A 39 -11.68 30.65 -4.06
CA LEU A 39 -11.02 31.84 -4.65
C LEU A 39 -11.76 32.39 -5.86
N ARG A 40 -12.84 31.73 -6.29
CA ARG A 40 -13.68 32.11 -7.44
C ARG A 40 -12.86 32.44 -8.68
N THR A 41 -11.87 31.62 -8.96
CA THR A 41 -10.97 31.73 -10.10
C THR A 41 -10.56 30.37 -10.62
N TYR A 42 -10.10 30.32 -11.87
CA TYR A 42 -9.57 29.09 -12.42
C TYR A 42 -8.23 28.74 -11.77
N ILE A 43 -8.15 27.57 -11.20
CA ILE A 43 -6.94 27.03 -10.58
C ILE A 43 -6.69 25.65 -11.17
N GLN A 44 -5.42 25.34 -11.41
CA GLN A 44 -4.97 24.04 -11.83
C GLN A 44 -3.82 23.60 -10.92
N ILE A 45 -3.97 22.42 -10.31
CA ILE A 45 -2.95 21.81 -9.46
C ILE A 45 -2.69 20.40 -9.99
N SER A 46 -1.42 20.05 -10.17
CA SER A 46 -1.00 18.73 -10.64
C SER A 46 0.30 18.31 -9.97
N VAL A 47 0.48 17.01 -9.76
CA VAL A 47 1.76 16.48 -9.25
C VAL A 47 2.84 16.67 -10.30
N SER A 48 3.95 17.29 -9.91
CA SER A 48 5.13 17.50 -10.76
C SER A 48 6.18 16.44 -10.52
N SER A 49 6.53 16.17 -9.26
CA SER A 49 7.51 15.16 -8.88
C SER A 49 7.21 14.58 -7.50
N VAL A 50 7.78 13.41 -7.24
CA VAL A 50 7.81 12.75 -5.93
C VAL A 50 9.25 12.29 -5.73
N ASP A 51 9.96 12.97 -4.85
CA ASP A 51 11.38 12.78 -4.63
C ASP A 51 11.65 12.39 -3.18
N GLN A 52 12.73 11.65 -2.97
CA GLN A 52 13.18 11.27 -1.64
C GLN A 52 14.53 11.92 -1.40
N VAL A 53 14.57 12.82 -0.41
CA VAL A 53 15.76 13.65 -0.11
C VAL A 53 15.99 13.72 1.41
N PRO A 54 17.20 14.08 1.87
CA PRO A 54 17.42 14.45 3.27
C PRO A 54 16.64 15.71 3.64
N TYR A 55 16.15 15.79 4.88
CA TYR A 55 15.36 16.93 5.36
C TYR A 55 16.11 18.26 5.22
N GLU A 56 17.42 18.28 5.51
CA GLU A 56 18.25 19.48 5.35
C GLU A 56 18.31 19.97 3.90
N GLU A 57 18.38 19.07 2.93
CA GLU A 57 18.38 19.40 1.51
C GLU A 57 17.07 20.04 1.09
N PHE A 58 15.94 19.51 1.56
CA PHE A 58 14.62 20.12 1.33
C PHE A 58 14.55 21.54 1.93
N ILE A 59 14.94 21.73 3.19
CA ILE A 59 14.91 23.05 3.85
C ILE A 59 15.79 24.07 3.13
N ARG A 60 16.93 23.63 2.58
CA ARG A 60 17.79 24.52 1.78
C ARG A 60 17.25 24.84 0.39
N SER A 61 16.35 24.01 -0.13
CA SER A 61 15.76 24.19 -1.47
C SER A 61 14.61 25.20 -1.49
N ILE A 62 13.97 25.46 -0.36
CA ILE A 62 12.85 26.40 -0.24
C ILE A 62 13.31 27.83 0.08
N PRO A 63 12.55 28.86 -0.32
CA PRO A 63 12.88 30.26 -0.03
C PRO A 63 13.00 30.54 1.48
N ASN A 64 13.86 31.50 1.86
CA ASN A 64 14.02 31.91 3.26
C ASN A 64 12.73 32.49 3.87
N MET A 65 11.80 32.93 3.04
CA MET A 65 10.47 33.34 3.41
C MET A 65 9.46 32.57 2.55
N THR A 66 8.70 31.72 3.17
CA THR A 66 7.68 30.90 2.55
C THR A 66 6.60 30.56 3.58
N ILE A 67 5.45 30.06 3.15
CA ILE A 67 4.40 29.67 4.08
C ILE A 67 4.52 28.18 4.36
N LEU A 68 4.64 27.85 5.64
CA LEU A 68 4.79 26.50 6.14
C LEU A 68 3.61 26.16 7.05
N ASN A 69 2.78 25.23 6.61
CA ASN A 69 1.72 24.66 7.41
C ASN A 69 2.17 23.29 7.92
N LEU A 70 2.24 23.14 9.23
CA LEU A 70 2.55 21.89 9.89
C LEU A 70 1.26 21.27 10.41
N PHE A 71 1.08 19.99 10.15
CA PHE A 71 -0.09 19.25 10.61
C PHE A 71 0.27 17.81 11.00
N GLU A 72 -0.47 17.28 11.95
CA GLU A 72 -0.39 15.90 12.39
C GLU A 72 -1.45 15.07 11.69
N VAL A 73 -1.19 13.79 11.51
CA VAL A 73 -2.12 12.86 10.84
C VAL A 73 -2.36 11.64 11.72
N ARG A 74 -3.34 11.72 12.61
CA ARG A 74 -3.65 10.59 13.48
C ARG A 74 -4.29 9.45 12.70
N PRO A 75 -4.00 8.16 13.00
CA PRO A 75 -3.19 7.65 14.13
C PRO A 75 -1.67 7.53 13.84
N LEU A 76 -1.16 8.10 12.74
CA LEU A 76 0.26 8.08 12.41
C LEU A 76 1.03 9.03 13.32
N GLU A 77 2.23 8.65 13.71
CA GLU A 77 3.10 9.48 14.54
C GLU A 77 3.99 10.37 13.68
N GLY A 78 4.05 11.65 14.03
CA GLY A 78 4.88 12.65 13.36
C GLY A 78 4.07 13.77 12.72
N ARG A 79 4.80 14.76 12.16
CA ARG A 79 4.23 15.94 11.52
C ARG A 79 4.56 15.94 10.03
N ILE A 80 3.64 16.44 9.23
CA ILE A 80 3.79 16.70 7.81
C ILE A 80 3.86 18.21 7.63
N MET A 81 4.67 18.66 6.67
CA MET A 81 4.78 20.07 6.30
C MET A 81 4.24 20.28 4.89
N MET A 82 3.39 21.28 4.75
CA MET A 82 2.97 21.80 3.44
C MET A 82 3.60 23.18 3.25
N GLU A 83 4.56 23.26 2.34
CA GLU A 83 5.20 24.51 1.94
C GLU A 83 4.49 25.10 0.74
N ILE A 84 4.25 26.40 0.75
CA ILE A 84 3.55 27.11 -0.29
C ILE A 84 4.39 28.29 -0.76
N ASN A 85 4.68 28.30 -2.05
CA ASN A 85 5.43 29.39 -2.67
C ASN A 85 4.76 30.74 -2.37
N PRO A 86 5.51 31.76 -1.94
CA PRO A 86 4.97 33.08 -1.57
C PRO A 86 4.08 33.72 -2.63
N ASN A 87 4.44 33.60 -3.92
CA ASN A 87 3.65 34.17 -5.00
C ASN A 87 2.25 33.55 -5.06
N ILE A 88 2.15 32.24 -4.90
CA ILE A 88 0.86 31.53 -4.85
C ILE A 88 0.07 31.94 -3.61
N ALA A 89 0.71 31.97 -2.45
CA ALA A 89 0.09 32.30 -1.19
C ALA A 89 -0.50 33.71 -1.18
N TYR A 90 0.24 34.70 -1.65
CA TYR A 90 -0.25 36.08 -1.73
C TYR A 90 -1.37 36.24 -2.77
N THR A 91 -1.28 35.53 -3.88
CA THR A 91 -2.35 35.48 -4.87
C THR A 91 -3.64 34.90 -4.30
N MET A 92 -3.52 33.80 -3.53
CA MET A 92 -4.65 33.20 -2.83
C MET A 92 -5.24 34.14 -1.81
N MET A 93 -4.40 34.81 -1.01
CA MET A 93 -4.81 35.77 0.01
C MET A 93 -5.55 36.96 -0.61
N ASP A 94 -5.00 37.56 -1.68
CA ASP A 94 -5.65 38.66 -2.39
C ASP A 94 -7.04 38.26 -2.90
N ARG A 95 -7.15 37.06 -3.48
CA ARG A 95 -8.44 36.50 -3.93
C ARG A 95 -9.43 36.27 -2.80
N VAL A 96 -8.99 35.76 -1.66
CA VAL A 96 -9.86 35.60 -0.47
C VAL A 96 -10.39 36.92 0.02
N MET A 97 -9.57 37.99 -0.03
CA MET A 97 -9.95 39.34 0.35
C MET A 97 -10.77 40.08 -0.73
N GLY A 98 -11.01 39.46 -1.88
CA GLY A 98 -11.83 40.04 -2.97
C GLY A 98 -11.04 40.78 -4.05
N GLY A 99 -9.72 40.66 -4.04
CA GLY A 99 -8.85 41.24 -5.08
C GLY A 99 -8.85 40.41 -6.37
N ILE A 100 -8.11 40.90 -7.36
CA ILE A 100 -8.02 40.29 -8.70
C ILE A 100 -6.89 39.24 -8.82
N GLY A 101 -6.11 39.03 -7.79
CA GLY A 101 -5.01 38.07 -7.77
C GLY A 101 -3.73 38.54 -8.46
N SER A 102 -3.50 39.83 -8.54
CA SER A 102 -2.35 40.45 -9.23
C SER A 102 -1.25 40.95 -8.30
N SER A 103 -1.25 40.52 -7.04
CA SER A 103 -0.32 41.08 -6.06
C SER A 103 1.14 40.63 -6.31
N HIS A 104 1.97 41.56 -6.74
CA HIS A 104 3.42 41.43 -6.85
C HIS A 104 4.12 42.04 -5.63
N ASN A 105 3.44 42.14 -4.51
CA ASN A 105 4.01 42.75 -3.32
C ASN A 105 5.03 41.80 -2.67
N LYS A 106 6.30 42.20 -2.76
CA LYS A 106 7.33 41.62 -1.88
C LYS A 106 7.02 42.10 -0.47
N ILE A 107 6.45 41.23 0.33
CA ILE A 107 6.19 41.50 1.74
C ILE A 107 7.28 40.78 2.51
N ASP A 108 8.04 41.50 3.31
CA ASP A 108 9.11 40.96 4.14
C ASP A 108 8.59 40.26 5.40
N SER A 109 7.32 40.40 5.71
CA SER A 109 6.66 39.72 6.84
C SER A 109 5.13 39.72 6.63
N MET A 110 4.47 38.65 7.08
CA MET A 110 3.01 38.57 7.16
C MET A 110 2.51 39.19 8.46
N THR A 111 1.39 39.93 8.36
CA THR A 111 0.67 40.43 9.52
C THR A 111 -0.12 39.33 10.21
N GLU A 112 -0.48 39.50 11.49
CA GLU A 112 -1.29 38.51 12.24
C GLU A 112 -2.64 38.20 11.55
N ILE A 113 -3.24 39.20 10.89
CA ILE A 113 -4.51 39.03 10.16
C ILE A 113 -4.31 38.16 8.94
N GLU A 114 -3.27 38.42 8.15
CA GLU A 114 -2.92 37.64 6.95
C GLU A 114 -2.59 36.19 7.34
N THR A 115 -1.81 36.00 8.40
CA THR A 115 -1.50 34.67 8.97
C THR A 115 -2.77 33.93 9.34
N LYS A 116 -3.71 34.59 10.02
CA LYS A 116 -4.98 33.95 10.43
C LYS A 116 -5.87 33.59 9.25
N ILE A 117 -5.93 34.43 8.22
CA ILE A 117 -6.69 34.15 6.99
C ILE A 117 -6.11 32.93 6.29
N MET A 118 -4.79 32.89 6.12
CA MET A 118 -4.11 31.78 5.45
C MET A 118 -4.21 30.47 6.24
N SER A 119 -4.00 30.53 7.56
CA SER A 119 -4.17 29.37 8.44
C SER A 119 -5.58 28.77 8.29
N ASN A 120 -6.64 29.58 8.35
CA ASN A 120 -8.02 29.09 8.19
C ASN A 120 -8.28 28.49 6.79
N LEU A 121 -7.69 29.07 5.73
CA LEU A 121 -7.82 28.54 4.38
C LEU A 121 -7.20 27.14 4.26
N PHE A 122 -6.02 26.94 4.83
CA PHE A 122 -5.31 25.67 4.79
C PHE A 122 -5.84 24.64 5.77
N GLU A 123 -6.29 25.05 6.95
CA GLU A 123 -6.99 24.15 7.89
C GLU A 123 -8.22 23.51 7.21
N SER A 124 -8.99 24.31 6.48
CA SER A 124 -10.16 23.82 5.75
C SER A 124 -9.78 22.86 4.59
N CYS A 125 -8.57 22.94 4.03
CA CYS A 125 -8.15 22.02 2.98
C CYS A 125 -7.64 20.66 3.50
N LEU A 126 -7.40 20.53 4.80
CA LEU A 126 -6.97 19.25 5.40
C LEU A 126 -8.03 18.14 5.26
N SER A 127 -9.32 18.51 5.18
CA SER A 127 -10.36 17.53 4.88
C SER A 127 -10.15 16.84 3.53
N ASN A 128 -9.68 17.58 2.52
CA ASN A 128 -9.34 17.00 1.22
C ASN A 128 -8.12 16.07 1.29
N TYR A 129 -7.20 16.31 2.22
CA TYR A 129 -6.07 15.41 2.46
C TYR A 129 -6.55 14.09 3.08
N LYS A 130 -7.48 14.15 4.05
CA LYS A 130 -8.15 12.97 4.61
C LYS A 130 -8.81 12.14 3.51
N ASP A 131 -9.64 12.77 2.67
CA ASP A 131 -10.37 12.10 1.59
C ASP A 131 -9.42 11.45 0.55
N ALA A 132 -8.27 12.07 0.30
CA ALA A 132 -7.28 11.52 -0.62
C ALA A 132 -6.63 10.22 -0.11
N TRP A 133 -6.50 10.05 1.21
CA TRP A 133 -5.90 8.90 1.86
C TRP A 133 -6.90 7.80 2.26
N GLU A 134 -8.21 8.06 2.18
CA GLU A 134 -9.28 7.15 2.60
C GLU A 134 -9.15 5.74 2.00
N SER A 135 -8.67 5.65 0.75
CA SER A 135 -8.49 4.37 0.05
C SER A 135 -7.36 3.49 0.62
N ILE A 136 -6.48 4.03 1.48
CA ILE A 136 -5.32 3.31 2.03
C ILE A 136 -5.42 3.17 3.53
N THR A 137 -5.72 4.28 4.20
CA THR A 137 -5.84 4.32 5.65
C THR A 137 -6.68 5.51 6.06
N GLU A 138 -7.52 5.31 7.05
CA GLU A 138 -8.25 6.41 7.68
C GLU A 138 -7.27 7.25 8.48
N ILE A 139 -7.21 8.54 8.17
CA ILE A 139 -6.39 9.51 8.87
C ILE A 139 -7.23 10.70 9.30
N GLU A 140 -6.82 11.34 10.39
CA GLU A 140 -7.42 12.59 10.86
C GLU A 140 -6.32 13.66 10.92
N PRO A 141 -6.22 14.49 9.86
CA PRO A 141 -5.25 15.58 9.83
C PRO A 141 -5.73 16.73 10.69
N GLU A 142 -4.85 17.23 11.55
CA GLU A 142 -5.10 18.35 12.45
C GLU A 142 -3.95 19.36 12.32
N MET A 143 -4.29 20.66 12.11
CA MET A 143 -3.28 21.71 12.03
C MET A 143 -2.55 21.83 13.35
N SER A 144 -1.22 21.75 13.30
CA SER A 144 -0.35 21.84 14.49
C SER A 144 0.29 23.21 14.62
N ASP A 145 0.82 23.77 13.52
CA ASP A 145 1.57 25.01 13.55
C ASP A 145 1.55 25.73 12.20
N PHE A 146 1.84 27.04 12.20
CA PHE A 146 1.93 27.88 10.99
C PHE A 146 3.16 28.78 11.11
N GLU A 147 4.11 28.61 10.23
CA GLU A 147 5.37 29.36 10.22
C GLU A 147 5.66 29.98 8.85
N VAL A 148 6.43 31.05 8.82
CA VAL A 148 6.83 31.72 7.59
C VAL A 148 8.34 31.65 7.32
N ASN A 149 9.11 31.21 8.29
CA ASN A 149 10.56 31.05 8.18
C ASN A 149 10.97 29.59 8.39
N PRO A 150 11.49 28.90 7.37
CA PRO A 150 11.90 27.52 7.49
C PRO A 150 12.99 27.25 8.52
N GLN A 151 13.76 28.25 8.89
CA GLN A 151 14.84 28.09 9.88
C GLN A 151 14.33 27.87 11.30
N PHE A 152 13.08 28.25 11.59
CA PHE A 152 12.44 28.02 12.90
C PHE A 152 11.72 26.66 12.98
N VAL A 153 11.62 25.95 11.87
CA VAL A 153 10.92 24.66 11.83
C VAL A 153 11.90 23.50 11.86
N GLN A 154 11.82 22.71 12.90
CA GLN A 154 12.54 21.46 13.01
C GLN A 154 11.53 20.33 13.26
N MET A 155 11.20 19.57 12.20
CA MET A 155 10.28 18.42 12.31
C MET A 155 11.01 17.13 12.68
N VAL A 156 12.16 16.92 12.06
CA VAL A 156 12.98 15.70 12.17
C VAL A 156 14.47 16.03 12.15
N SER A 157 15.32 15.05 12.34
CA SER A 157 16.77 15.23 12.24
C SER A 157 17.20 15.67 10.84
N PRO A 158 18.23 16.53 10.69
CA PRO A 158 18.67 17.05 9.38
C PRO A 158 18.98 15.97 8.33
N ASN A 159 19.54 14.85 8.78
CA ASN A 159 19.92 13.72 7.92
C ASN A 159 18.77 12.72 7.69
N GLU A 160 17.62 12.92 8.32
CA GLU A 160 16.49 12.03 8.14
C GLU A 160 15.91 12.17 6.74
N THR A 161 15.55 11.03 6.17
CA THR A 161 14.98 10.99 4.83
C THR A 161 13.51 11.41 4.85
N VAL A 162 13.16 12.33 3.97
CA VAL A 162 11.78 12.78 3.76
C VAL A 162 11.36 12.54 2.31
N VAL A 163 10.09 12.34 2.11
CA VAL A 163 9.48 12.30 0.78
C VAL A 163 8.89 13.67 0.50
N VAL A 164 9.33 14.30 -0.58
CA VAL A 164 8.84 15.59 -1.05
C VAL A 164 7.97 15.39 -2.27
N ILE A 165 6.72 15.81 -2.17
CA ILE A 165 5.76 15.80 -3.28
C ILE A 165 5.55 17.23 -3.74
N SER A 166 5.98 17.54 -4.95
CA SER A 166 5.85 18.86 -5.54
C SER A 166 4.60 18.95 -6.41
N LEU A 167 3.71 19.88 -6.06
CA LEU A 167 2.47 20.18 -6.78
C LEU A 167 2.64 21.48 -7.57
N ASN A 168 2.68 21.38 -8.88
CA ASN A 168 2.66 22.56 -9.75
C ASN A 168 1.27 23.21 -9.68
N THR A 169 1.22 24.47 -9.28
CA THR A 169 -0.01 25.21 -9.03
C THR A 169 -0.06 26.45 -9.94
N GLN A 170 -1.15 26.60 -10.66
CA GLN A 170 -1.42 27.76 -11.51
C GLN A 170 -2.72 28.42 -11.08
N ILE A 171 -2.68 29.73 -10.85
CA ILE A 171 -3.82 30.57 -10.49
C ILE A 171 -3.89 31.73 -11.52
N GLY A 172 -4.78 31.63 -12.50
CA GLY A 172 -4.79 32.53 -13.63
C GLY A 172 -3.44 32.50 -14.36
N ASP A 173 -2.75 33.67 -14.42
CA ASP A 173 -1.42 33.79 -15.07
C ASP A 173 -0.24 33.55 -14.11
N ILE A 174 -0.49 33.35 -12.83
CA ILE A 174 0.54 33.16 -11.81
C ILE A 174 0.76 31.67 -11.59
N SER A 175 2.02 31.25 -11.65
CA SER A 175 2.44 29.88 -11.39
C SER A 175 3.40 29.80 -10.20
N GLY A 176 3.35 28.68 -9.51
CA GLY A 176 4.25 28.35 -8.39
C GLY A 176 4.10 26.92 -7.98
N VAL A 177 4.74 26.56 -6.88
CA VAL A 177 4.76 25.18 -6.38
C VAL A 177 4.22 25.14 -4.95
N ILE A 178 3.50 24.07 -4.63
CA ILE A 178 3.17 23.66 -3.27
C ILE A 178 3.92 22.35 -3.02
N ASN A 179 4.72 22.32 -1.98
CA ASN A 179 5.49 21.13 -1.62
C ASN A 179 4.92 20.49 -0.35
N LEU A 180 4.72 19.16 -0.38
CA LEU A 180 4.41 18.38 0.80
C LEU A 180 5.66 17.61 1.19
N CYS A 181 6.15 17.86 2.40
CA CYS A 181 7.29 17.17 3.00
C CYS A 181 6.77 16.18 4.05
N ILE A 182 6.91 14.89 3.77
CA ILE A 182 6.44 13.80 4.60
C ILE A 182 7.66 13.03 5.14
N PRO A 183 7.95 13.08 6.44
CA PRO A 183 9.02 12.30 7.03
C PRO A 183 8.80 10.79 6.87
N HIS A 184 9.90 10.05 6.75
CA HIS A 184 9.83 8.59 6.61
C HIS A 184 9.12 7.92 7.80
N VAL A 185 9.29 8.44 9.01
CA VAL A 185 8.65 7.93 10.24
C VAL A 185 7.12 7.93 10.12
N VAL A 186 6.53 8.93 9.45
CA VAL A 186 5.07 9.00 9.23
C VAL A 186 4.61 7.93 8.23
N LEU A 187 5.44 7.63 7.23
CA LEU A 187 5.11 6.65 6.19
C LEU A 187 5.38 5.21 6.61
N GLU A 188 6.30 4.97 7.53
CA GLU A 188 6.76 3.65 7.93
C GLU A 188 5.62 2.67 8.26
N PRO A 189 4.60 3.03 9.09
CA PRO A 189 3.51 2.13 9.42
C PRO A 189 2.61 1.76 8.22
N ILE A 190 2.60 2.61 7.18
CA ILE A 190 1.72 2.44 6.01
C ILE A 190 2.45 1.93 4.77
N ILE A 191 3.79 1.83 4.83
CA ILE A 191 4.63 1.29 3.74
C ILE A 191 4.11 -0.05 3.20
N PRO A 192 3.72 -1.04 4.01
CA PRO A 192 3.16 -2.29 3.50
C PRO A 192 1.89 -2.10 2.66
N LYS A 193 1.06 -1.13 3.02
CA LYS A 193 -0.19 -0.80 2.30
C LYS A 193 0.05 -0.04 1.00
N LEU A 194 1.22 0.60 0.83
CA LEU A 194 1.61 1.32 -0.38
C LEU A 194 2.15 0.40 -1.50
N SER A 195 2.27 -0.90 -1.27
CA SER A 195 2.71 -1.84 -2.30
C SER A 195 1.62 -2.07 -3.35
N VAL A 196 2.02 -2.24 -4.62
CA VAL A 196 1.09 -2.53 -5.74
C VAL A 196 0.26 -3.80 -5.47
N HIS A 197 0.82 -4.74 -4.73
CA HIS A 197 0.13 -5.98 -4.35
C HIS A 197 -1.09 -5.72 -3.46
N TYR A 198 -1.02 -4.75 -2.57
CA TYR A 198 -2.14 -4.33 -1.71
C TYR A 198 -3.26 -3.68 -2.54
N TRP A 199 -2.91 -2.85 -3.55
CA TRP A 199 -3.88 -2.22 -4.45
C TRP A 199 -4.61 -3.22 -5.34
N MET A 200 -3.93 -4.24 -5.82
CA MET A 200 -4.54 -5.34 -6.56
C MET A 200 -5.47 -6.21 -5.68
N GLN A 201 -5.28 -6.18 -4.37
CA GLN A 201 -6.16 -6.86 -3.42
C GLN A 201 -7.33 -5.98 -2.98
N SER A 202 -7.16 -4.66 -2.87
CA SER A 202 -8.24 -3.74 -2.47
C SER A 202 -9.26 -3.46 -3.57
N ASP A 203 -8.95 -3.64 -4.85
CA ASP A 203 -9.94 -3.73 -5.93
C ASP A 203 -10.78 -5.03 -5.87
N ARG A 204 -10.48 -5.93 -4.95
CA ARG A 204 -11.39 -6.99 -4.54
C ARG A 204 -12.41 -6.36 -3.59
N ILE A 205 -13.52 -5.93 -4.17
CA ILE A 205 -14.79 -5.72 -3.49
C ILE A 205 -14.89 -6.78 -2.38
N GLU A 206 -15.04 -6.38 -1.12
CA GLU A 206 -15.33 -7.34 -0.05
C GLU A 206 -16.47 -8.24 -0.56
N PRO A 207 -16.23 -9.55 -0.70
CA PRO A 207 -17.23 -10.41 -1.30
C PRO A 207 -18.47 -10.33 -0.42
N LYS A 208 -19.60 -9.96 -1.01
CA LYS A 208 -20.88 -9.94 -0.29
C LYS A 208 -21.04 -11.29 0.41
N PRO A 209 -21.58 -11.33 1.64
CA PRO A 209 -21.74 -12.57 2.40
C PRO A 209 -22.44 -13.70 1.61
N GLU A 210 -23.24 -13.36 0.61
CA GLU A 210 -23.89 -14.29 -0.31
C GLU A 210 -22.92 -14.91 -1.33
N GLU A 211 -21.92 -14.14 -1.78
CA GLU A 211 -20.88 -14.60 -2.71
C GLU A 211 -19.91 -15.56 -2.03
N THR A 212 -19.51 -15.24 -0.79
CA THR A 212 -18.69 -16.14 0.04
C THR A 212 -19.38 -17.48 0.26
N LYS A 213 -20.67 -17.49 0.63
CA LYS A 213 -21.46 -18.71 0.78
C LYS A 213 -21.60 -19.49 -0.53
N SER A 214 -21.70 -18.80 -1.65
CA SER A 214 -21.77 -19.44 -2.98
C SER A 214 -20.43 -20.12 -3.33
N ILE A 215 -19.30 -19.49 -3.00
CA ILE A 215 -17.95 -20.03 -3.21
C ILE A 215 -17.73 -21.24 -2.29
N GLU A 216 -18.05 -21.14 -1.00
CA GLU A 216 -17.99 -22.25 -0.05
C GLU A 216 -18.80 -23.46 -0.54
N LYS A 217 -20.01 -23.22 -1.01
CA LYS A 217 -20.87 -24.29 -1.55
C LYS A 217 -20.28 -24.96 -2.79
N ARG A 218 -19.63 -24.19 -3.66
CA ARG A 218 -18.92 -24.73 -4.84
C ARG A 218 -17.69 -25.53 -4.44
N ILE A 219 -16.91 -25.05 -3.45
CA ILE A 219 -15.75 -25.77 -2.93
C ILE A 219 -16.18 -27.09 -2.29
N MET A 220 -17.27 -27.10 -1.49
CA MET A 220 -17.80 -28.32 -0.87
C MET A 220 -18.31 -29.35 -1.88
N THR A 221 -18.67 -28.93 -3.09
CA THR A 221 -19.11 -29.84 -4.16
C THR A 221 -18.00 -30.24 -5.12
N ALA A 222 -16.80 -29.69 -4.97
CA ALA A 222 -15.65 -30.03 -5.80
C ALA A 222 -15.20 -31.47 -5.53
N GLN A 223 -14.95 -32.23 -6.60
CA GLN A 223 -14.43 -33.58 -6.52
C GLN A 223 -12.91 -33.53 -6.51
N ILE A 224 -12.32 -34.15 -5.51
CA ILE A 224 -10.86 -34.27 -5.36
C ILE A 224 -10.49 -35.76 -5.49
N PRO A 225 -9.50 -36.14 -6.31
CA PRO A 225 -9.05 -37.50 -6.40
C PRO A 225 -8.39 -37.94 -5.09
N ILE A 226 -8.78 -39.14 -4.61
CA ILE A 226 -8.19 -39.77 -3.43
C ILE A 226 -7.47 -41.02 -3.90
N VAL A 227 -6.18 -41.15 -3.58
CA VAL A 227 -5.36 -42.29 -3.93
C VAL A 227 -4.86 -42.97 -2.65
N ALA A 228 -5.12 -44.25 -2.48
CA ALA A 228 -4.55 -45.04 -1.38
C ALA A 228 -3.37 -45.84 -1.91
N GLU A 229 -2.18 -45.51 -1.43
CA GLU A 229 -0.93 -46.14 -1.81
C GLU A 229 -0.73 -47.44 -1.01
N LEU A 230 -0.75 -48.58 -1.70
CA LEU A 230 -0.51 -49.90 -1.07
C LEU A 230 0.94 -50.10 -0.66
N GLY A 231 1.85 -49.48 -1.36
CA GLY A 231 3.29 -49.54 -1.18
C GLY A 231 4.02 -49.29 -2.49
N SER A 232 5.34 -49.23 -2.43
CA SER A 232 6.23 -49.09 -3.59
C SER A 232 7.13 -50.33 -3.74
N SER A 233 7.67 -50.52 -4.95
CA SER A 233 8.66 -51.54 -5.23
C SER A 233 9.62 -51.02 -6.30
N GLU A 234 10.89 -51.38 -6.16
CA GLU A 234 11.92 -51.09 -7.16
C GLU A 234 12.20 -52.37 -7.96
N LEU A 235 12.14 -52.24 -9.28
CA LEU A 235 12.45 -53.32 -10.22
C LEU A 235 13.59 -52.85 -11.12
N THR A 236 14.46 -53.79 -11.49
CA THR A 236 15.45 -53.57 -12.54
C THR A 236 14.76 -53.49 -13.92
N ILE A 237 15.39 -52.87 -14.89
CA ILE A 237 14.87 -52.80 -16.27
C ILE A 237 14.72 -54.23 -16.86
N GLU A 238 15.61 -55.15 -16.52
CA GLU A 238 15.55 -56.54 -16.96
C GLU A 238 14.34 -57.28 -16.38
N GLU A 239 14.06 -57.11 -15.09
CA GLU A 239 12.87 -57.68 -14.42
C GLU A 239 11.58 -57.09 -15.00
N PHE A 240 11.55 -55.78 -15.25
CA PHE A 240 10.40 -55.09 -15.83
C PHE A 240 10.08 -55.56 -17.25
N LEU A 241 11.12 -55.82 -18.08
CA LEU A 241 10.92 -56.28 -19.46
C LEU A 241 10.48 -57.77 -19.54
N ASN A 242 10.74 -58.55 -18.51
CA ASN A 242 10.40 -59.97 -18.44
C ASN A 242 9.09 -60.22 -17.65
N LEU A 243 8.35 -59.20 -17.23
CA LEU A 243 7.08 -59.36 -16.51
C LEU A 243 6.01 -60.01 -17.40
N GLU A 244 5.44 -61.10 -16.88
CA GLU A 244 4.34 -61.81 -17.53
C GLU A 244 3.06 -61.81 -16.70
N ILE A 245 1.91 -62.12 -17.34
CA ILE A 245 0.63 -62.19 -16.65
C ILE A 245 0.63 -63.35 -15.66
N GLY A 246 0.54 -63.04 -14.38
CA GLY A 246 0.58 -64.01 -13.27
C GLY A 246 1.73 -63.79 -12.32
N ASP A 247 2.69 -62.93 -12.67
CA ASP A 247 3.79 -62.59 -11.79
C ASP A 247 3.32 -61.78 -10.58
N CYS A 248 4.03 -61.97 -9.44
CA CYS A 248 3.77 -61.28 -8.21
C CYS A 248 4.88 -60.27 -7.90
N ILE A 249 4.54 -58.99 -7.76
CA ILE A 249 5.47 -57.96 -7.32
C ILE A 249 5.28 -57.77 -5.81
N THR A 250 6.36 -57.92 -5.05
CA THR A 250 6.35 -57.65 -3.59
C THR A 250 6.52 -56.16 -3.35
N LEU A 251 5.70 -55.61 -2.47
CA LEU A 251 5.75 -54.22 -2.06
C LEU A 251 6.56 -54.06 -0.76
N ASP A 252 7.05 -52.87 -0.52
CA ASP A 252 7.86 -52.49 0.64
C ASP A 252 7.09 -52.45 1.97
N LYS A 253 5.72 -52.42 1.92
CA LYS A 253 4.85 -52.34 3.10
C LYS A 253 4.26 -53.69 3.47
N SER A 254 4.18 -53.98 4.78
CA SER A 254 3.47 -55.12 5.32
C SER A 254 1.94 -54.93 5.24
N VAL A 255 1.18 -56.01 5.07
CA VAL A 255 -0.30 -55.98 5.08
C VAL A 255 -0.88 -55.44 6.39
N ALA A 256 -0.13 -55.52 7.50
CA ALA A 256 -0.53 -55.01 8.80
C ALA A 256 -0.25 -53.48 8.99
N GLU A 257 0.56 -52.90 8.12
CA GLU A 257 0.92 -51.48 8.21
C GLU A 257 -0.15 -50.60 7.59
N PRO A 258 -0.39 -49.39 8.17
CA PRO A 258 -1.35 -48.46 7.61
C PRO A 258 -0.89 -47.91 6.25
N LEU A 259 -1.85 -47.76 5.35
CA LEU A 259 -1.67 -47.20 4.01
C LEU A 259 -1.66 -45.66 4.07
N THR A 260 -0.83 -45.06 3.25
CA THR A 260 -0.87 -43.59 3.05
C THR A 260 -1.95 -43.25 2.05
N VAL A 261 -2.81 -42.29 2.42
CA VAL A 261 -3.87 -41.76 1.54
C VAL A 261 -3.51 -40.35 1.09
N LEU A 262 -3.36 -40.21 -0.19
CA LEU A 262 -3.10 -38.94 -0.87
C LEU A 262 -4.43 -38.27 -1.25
N VAL A 263 -4.54 -36.99 -0.98
CA VAL A 263 -5.62 -36.10 -1.45
C VAL A 263 -5.00 -35.14 -2.45
N GLY A 264 -5.31 -35.34 -3.74
CA GLY A 264 -4.47 -34.80 -4.80
C GLY A 264 -3.07 -35.40 -4.72
N ASP A 265 -2.04 -34.56 -4.60
CA ASP A 265 -0.63 -35.00 -4.52
C ASP A 265 -0.05 -34.96 -3.09
N LYS A 266 -0.87 -34.67 -2.06
CA LYS A 266 -0.42 -34.53 -0.67
C LYS A 266 -0.90 -35.68 0.21
N PRO A 267 -0.03 -36.30 1.02
CA PRO A 267 -0.43 -37.26 2.03
C PRO A 267 -1.24 -36.56 3.13
N LYS A 268 -2.44 -37.09 3.43
CA LYS A 268 -3.37 -36.49 4.39
C LYS A 268 -3.87 -37.46 5.44
N PHE A 269 -4.00 -38.74 5.11
CA PHE A 269 -4.58 -39.73 6.03
C PHE A 269 -3.81 -41.05 6.03
N LEU A 270 -3.89 -41.73 7.15
CA LEU A 270 -3.49 -43.11 7.29
C LEU A 270 -4.76 -43.99 7.26
N ALA A 271 -4.72 -45.07 6.50
CA ALA A 271 -5.87 -45.94 6.31
C ALA A 271 -5.52 -47.41 6.33
N GLN A 272 -6.51 -48.24 6.54
CA GLN A 272 -6.41 -49.71 6.41
C GLN A 272 -7.25 -50.20 5.24
N ALA A 273 -6.69 -51.09 4.43
CA ALA A 273 -7.41 -51.70 3.33
C ALA A 273 -8.42 -52.72 3.84
N GLY A 274 -9.58 -52.76 3.19
CA GLY A 274 -10.63 -53.72 3.53
C GLY A 274 -11.62 -53.92 2.39
N ARG A 275 -12.71 -54.61 2.71
CA ARG A 275 -13.83 -54.85 1.78
C ARG A 275 -15.14 -54.42 2.40
N MET A 276 -15.93 -53.65 1.67
CA MET A 276 -17.30 -53.28 2.04
C MET A 276 -18.23 -53.46 0.85
N ASN A 277 -19.35 -54.20 1.05
CA ASN A 277 -20.33 -54.51 0.02
C ASN A 277 -19.74 -55.11 -1.27
N ARG A 278 -18.80 -56.04 -1.14
CA ARG A 278 -18.05 -56.69 -2.25
C ARG A 278 -17.15 -55.76 -3.07
N LYS A 279 -16.95 -54.51 -2.64
CA LYS A 279 -16.01 -53.57 -3.24
C LYS A 279 -14.79 -53.39 -2.33
N THR A 280 -13.65 -53.11 -2.92
CA THR A 280 -12.47 -52.65 -2.19
C THR A 280 -12.77 -51.35 -1.49
N ALA A 281 -12.43 -51.23 -0.24
CA ALA A 281 -12.67 -50.07 0.61
C ALA A 281 -11.44 -49.77 1.46
N ILE A 282 -11.30 -48.52 1.90
CA ILE A 282 -10.30 -48.12 2.87
C ILE A 282 -11.02 -47.57 4.11
N GLN A 283 -10.50 -47.88 5.28
CA GLN A 283 -10.94 -47.29 6.54
C GLN A 283 -9.90 -46.29 7.00
N ILE A 284 -10.26 -45.04 7.14
CA ILE A 284 -9.39 -43.98 7.66
C ILE A 284 -9.15 -44.28 9.15
N LEU A 285 -7.90 -44.32 9.56
CA LEU A 285 -7.46 -44.58 10.94
C LEU A 285 -7.07 -43.30 11.65
N ASP A 286 -6.27 -42.45 10.97
CA ASP A 286 -5.75 -41.21 11.55
C ASP A 286 -5.36 -40.21 10.46
N HIS A 287 -5.09 -38.95 10.87
CA HIS A 287 -4.50 -37.93 10.03
C HIS A 287 -3.00 -38.16 9.89
N ASP A 288 -2.44 -38.04 8.70
CA ASP A 288 -0.99 -38.10 8.50
C ASP A 288 -0.36 -36.75 8.87
N ILE A 289 0.23 -36.66 10.06
CA ILE A 289 0.85 -35.44 10.63
C ILE A 289 2.06 -34.96 9.80
N ARG A 290 2.63 -35.83 8.94
CA ARG A 290 3.78 -35.46 8.09
C ARG A 290 3.47 -34.45 6.99
N GLY A 291 2.19 -34.11 6.78
CA GLY A 291 1.72 -33.13 5.79
C GLY A 291 1.48 -31.73 6.32
N GLU A 292 1.66 -31.44 7.61
CA GLU A 292 1.34 -30.14 8.23
C GLU A 292 2.52 -29.17 8.33
N GLU A 293 3.74 -29.55 7.96
CA GLU A 293 4.94 -28.69 8.07
C GLU A 293 5.13 -27.65 6.96
N TYR A 294 4.16 -27.46 6.06
CA TYR A 294 4.23 -26.42 5.02
C TYR A 294 2.93 -25.62 4.91
N GLY A 295 2.69 -24.80 5.93
CA GLY A 295 1.50 -23.93 5.91
C GLY A 295 1.54 -22.84 6.98
N GLU A 296 2.61 -22.00 6.98
CA GLU A 296 2.61 -20.64 7.53
C GLU A 296 3.10 -19.65 6.46
#